data_bcdc7454516f0dcac196c7c6b9738244
#
_entry.id   bcdc7454516f0dcac196c7c6b9738244
#
_cell.length_a   1.000
_cell.length_b   1.000
_cell.length_c   1.000
_cell.angle_alpha   90.00
_cell.angle_beta   90.00
_cell.angle_gamma   90.00
#
_symmetry.space_group_name_H-M   'P 1'
#
loop_
_entity.id
_entity.type
_entity.pdbx_description
1 polymer ?
#
loop_
_entity_poly.entity_id
_entity_poly.type
_entity_poly.pdbx_seq_one_letter_code
_entity_poly.pdbx_strand_id
1 'polypeptide(L)'
;MLAAKESGVFFLDSRTTSQTRVPQAAMALGIPYYSRNVFLDNTKDREKIIREIMRGIGIANAKGAAIMIGHIWSADILPGILIEFYPALKNKGYAFTTVSNSGALIRP
;
A
#
# COMPACT_ATOMS: atom_id res chain seq x y z
N MET A 1 6.06 -3.15 17.65
CA MET A 1 4.93 -2.21 17.84
C MET A 1 5.22 -1.19 18.93
N LEU A 2 5.63 -1.62 20.12
CA LEU A 2 5.94 -0.67 21.21
C LEU A 2 7.06 0.28 20.84
N ALA A 3 8.11 -0.20 20.17
CA ALA A 3 9.21 0.65 19.69
C ALA A 3 8.74 1.70 18.67
N ALA A 4 7.79 1.38 17.80
CA ALA A 4 7.21 2.35 16.86
C ALA A 4 6.47 3.47 17.59
N LYS A 5 5.71 3.13 18.63
CA LYS A 5 5.00 4.12 19.44
C LYS A 5 5.96 5.06 20.16
N GLU A 6 7.01 4.52 20.77
CA GLU A 6 7.96 5.31 21.57
C GLU A 6 8.89 6.16 20.72
N SER A 7 9.31 5.66 19.55
CA SER A 7 10.25 6.36 18.67
C SER A 7 9.59 7.34 17.69
N GLY A 8 8.26 7.36 17.62
CA GLY A 8 7.54 8.23 16.70
C GLY A 8 7.52 7.78 15.25
N VAL A 9 7.97 6.56 14.95
CA VAL A 9 7.87 5.97 13.61
C VAL A 9 6.49 5.33 13.39
N PHE A 10 6.05 5.21 12.15
CA PHE A 10 4.81 4.52 11.83
C PHE A 10 5.04 3.02 11.63
N PHE A 11 3.97 2.23 11.75
CA PHE A 11 3.99 0.79 11.53
C PHE A 11 3.09 0.43 10.33
N LEU A 12 3.63 -0.39 9.42
CA LEU A 12 2.92 -0.85 8.23
C LEU A 12 2.85 -2.38 8.24
N ASP A 13 1.61 -2.91 8.21
CA ASP A 13 1.38 -4.34 8.00
C ASP A 13 1.38 -4.64 6.51
N SER A 14 2.42 -5.31 6.02
CA SER A 14 2.52 -5.70 4.61
C SER A 14 1.57 -6.85 4.25
N ARG A 15 1.00 -7.54 5.25
CA ARG A 15 0.04 -8.64 5.08
C ARG A 15 0.57 -9.74 4.17
N THR A 16 1.81 -10.14 4.41
CA THR A 16 2.43 -11.25 3.68
C THR A 16 1.83 -12.60 4.03
N THR A 17 1.05 -12.65 5.10
CA THR A 17 0.26 -13.82 5.50
C THR A 17 -1.20 -13.43 5.72
N SER A 18 -2.13 -14.32 5.40
CA SER A 18 -3.55 -14.12 5.70
C SER A 18 -3.86 -14.18 7.20
N GLN A 19 -2.92 -14.68 8.01
CA GLN A 19 -3.08 -14.81 9.46
C GLN A 19 -2.28 -13.75 10.22
N THR A 20 -2.17 -12.54 9.66
CA THR A 20 -1.47 -11.45 10.33
C THR A 20 -2.05 -11.16 11.70
N ARG A 21 -1.16 -10.87 12.67
CA ARG A 21 -1.52 -10.49 14.03
C ARG A 21 -1.41 -9.00 14.29
N VAL A 22 -1.07 -8.19 13.27
CA VAL A 22 -0.88 -6.74 13.43
C VAL A 22 -2.16 -6.05 13.93
N PRO A 23 -3.36 -6.33 13.39
CA PRO A 23 -4.57 -5.69 13.90
C PRO A 23 -4.81 -5.94 15.39
N GLN A 24 -4.60 -7.18 15.85
CA GLN A 24 -4.79 -7.54 17.25
C GLN A 24 -3.76 -6.86 18.15
N ALA A 25 -2.49 -6.85 17.72
CA ALA A 25 -1.42 -6.20 18.48
C ALA A 25 -1.62 -4.69 18.54
N ALA A 26 -2.05 -4.06 17.45
CA ALA A 26 -2.33 -2.63 17.39
C ALA A 26 -3.47 -2.27 18.34
N MET A 27 -4.53 -3.06 18.36
CA MET A 27 -5.66 -2.84 19.26
C MET A 27 -5.24 -2.98 20.72
N ALA A 28 -4.47 -4.02 21.05
CA ALA A 28 -4.01 -4.27 22.41
C ALA A 28 -3.12 -3.15 22.94
N LEU A 29 -2.30 -2.54 22.09
CA LEU A 29 -1.36 -1.48 22.46
C LEU A 29 -1.89 -0.06 22.22
N GLY A 30 -3.07 0.09 21.59
CA GLY A 30 -3.63 1.38 21.26
C GLY A 30 -2.81 2.13 20.21
N ILE A 31 -2.16 1.42 19.28
CA ILE A 31 -1.28 1.99 18.27
C ILE A 31 -1.97 2.00 16.92
N PRO A 32 -2.03 3.16 16.22
CA PRO A 32 -2.50 3.17 14.83
C PRO A 32 -1.46 2.53 13.91
N TYR A 33 -1.92 2.01 12.78
CA TYR A 33 -1.06 1.33 11.82
C TYR A 33 -1.57 1.51 10.39
N TYR A 34 -0.73 1.19 9.41
CA TYR A 34 -1.09 1.11 8.00
C TYR A 34 -1.18 -0.34 7.59
N SER A 35 -2.00 -0.64 6.60
CA SER A 35 -2.13 -1.99 6.06
C SER A 35 -2.05 -1.95 4.54
N ARG A 36 -1.37 -2.93 3.96
CA ARG A 36 -1.31 -3.07 2.51
C ARG A 36 -2.69 -3.39 1.94
N ASN A 37 -3.07 -2.69 0.88
CA ASN A 37 -4.30 -2.97 0.15
C ASN A 37 -4.08 -3.92 -1.01
N VAL A 38 -2.99 -3.74 -1.77
CA VAL A 38 -2.72 -4.52 -2.99
C VAL A 38 -1.24 -4.85 -3.10
N PHE A 39 -0.91 -6.10 -3.46
CA PHE A 39 0.40 -6.44 -4.03
C PHE A 39 0.31 -6.29 -5.55
N LEU A 40 1.20 -5.48 -6.13
CA LEU A 40 1.19 -5.21 -7.56
C LEU A 40 1.74 -6.35 -8.39
N ASP A 41 2.65 -7.12 -7.84
CA ASP A 41 3.51 -8.03 -8.59
C ASP A 41 3.59 -9.44 -8.00
N ASN A 42 2.46 -9.99 -7.54
CA ASN A 42 2.40 -11.40 -7.16
C ASN A 42 2.79 -12.31 -8.34
N THR A 43 2.54 -11.86 -9.56
CA THR A 43 3.00 -12.51 -10.78
C THR A 43 3.74 -11.47 -11.62
N LYS A 44 4.92 -11.84 -12.15
CA LYS A 44 5.72 -10.97 -12.98
C LYS A 44 5.17 -10.96 -14.42
N ASP A 45 4.00 -10.37 -14.59
CA ASP A 45 3.25 -10.30 -15.85
C ASP A 45 2.65 -8.90 -15.95
N ARG A 46 2.97 -8.19 -17.04
CA ARG A 46 2.53 -6.81 -17.27
C ARG A 46 1.01 -6.65 -17.13
N GLU A 47 0.22 -7.51 -17.75
CA GLU A 47 -1.24 -7.40 -17.72
C GLU A 47 -1.81 -7.62 -16.32
N LYS A 48 -1.25 -8.55 -15.56
CA LYS A 48 -1.66 -8.81 -14.19
C LYS A 48 -1.27 -7.67 -13.27
N ILE A 49 -0.10 -7.08 -13.46
CA ILE A 49 0.35 -5.90 -12.70
C ILE A 49 -0.60 -4.72 -12.98
N ILE A 50 -0.93 -4.46 -14.24
CA ILE A 50 -1.86 -3.39 -14.61
C ILE A 50 -3.22 -3.63 -13.96
N ARG A 51 -3.70 -4.86 -13.95
CA ARG A 51 -4.98 -5.21 -13.31
C ARG A 51 -4.94 -4.92 -11.81
N GLU A 52 -3.83 -5.22 -11.13
CA GLU A 52 -3.67 -4.91 -9.71
C GLU A 52 -3.59 -3.41 -9.45
N ILE A 53 -2.95 -2.64 -10.34
CA ILE A 53 -2.95 -1.18 -10.26
C ILE A 53 -4.39 -0.65 -10.34
N MET A 54 -5.18 -1.13 -11.29
CA MET A 54 -6.57 -0.73 -11.45
C MET A 54 -7.42 -1.10 -10.24
N ARG A 55 -7.17 -2.26 -9.64
CA ARG A 55 -7.82 -2.68 -8.42
C ARG A 55 -7.48 -1.74 -7.26
N GLY A 56 -6.22 -1.33 -7.14
CA GLY A 56 -5.78 -0.36 -6.14
C GLY A 56 -6.44 1.01 -6.33
N ILE A 57 -6.58 1.45 -7.57
CA ILE A 57 -7.29 2.70 -7.90
C ILE A 57 -8.75 2.63 -7.44
N GLY A 58 -9.41 1.50 -7.67
CA GLY A 58 -10.78 1.29 -7.19
C GLY A 58 -10.89 1.37 -5.67
N ILE A 59 -9.92 0.82 -4.96
CA ILE A 59 -9.85 0.91 -3.50
C ILE A 59 -9.64 2.36 -3.06
N ALA A 60 -8.74 3.09 -3.75
CA ALA A 60 -8.48 4.50 -3.45
C ALA A 60 -9.74 5.36 -3.66
N ASN A 61 -10.50 5.07 -4.72
CA ASN A 61 -11.76 5.77 -4.98
C ASN A 61 -12.78 5.54 -3.85
N ALA A 62 -12.83 4.32 -3.31
CA ALA A 62 -13.78 3.97 -2.27
C ALA A 62 -13.35 4.46 -0.88
N LYS A 63 -12.05 4.48 -0.59
CA LYS A 63 -11.52 4.75 0.76
C LYS A 63 -10.73 6.04 0.87
N GLY A 64 -10.45 6.72 -0.23
CA GLY A 64 -9.64 7.93 -0.28
C GLY A 64 -8.16 7.69 -0.53
N ALA A 65 -7.64 6.51 -0.25
CA ALA A 65 -6.26 6.15 -0.51
C ALA A 65 -6.11 4.63 -0.58
N ALA A 66 -5.06 4.16 -1.27
CA ALA A 66 -4.70 2.75 -1.28
C ALA A 66 -3.18 2.60 -1.15
N ILE A 67 -2.74 1.65 -0.34
CA ILE A 67 -1.34 1.29 -0.19
C ILE A 67 -1.08 0.07 -1.05
N MET A 68 -0.19 0.23 -2.02
CA MET A 68 0.19 -0.81 -2.97
C MET A 68 1.67 -1.12 -2.82
N ILE A 69 2.03 -2.39 -2.80
CA ILE A 69 3.41 -2.83 -2.60
C ILE A 69 3.89 -3.59 -3.82
N GLY A 70 5.07 -3.21 -4.32
CA GLY A 70 5.83 -3.95 -5.30
C GLY A 70 7.03 -4.63 -4.65
N HIS A 71 7.54 -5.68 -5.30
CA HIS A 71 8.67 -6.46 -4.82
C HIS A 71 9.89 -6.27 -5.70
N ILE A 72 11.06 -6.54 -5.14
CA ILE A 72 12.32 -6.35 -5.86
C ILE A 72 12.47 -7.29 -7.07
N TRP A 73 11.81 -8.46 -7.05
CA TRP A 73 11.90 -9.38 -8.18
C TRP A 73 11.22 -8.85 -9.46
N SER A 74 10.38 -7.82 -9.37
CA SER A 74 9.78 -7.18 -10.52
C SER A 74 10.47 -5.86 -10.91
N ALA A 75 11.65 -5.58 -10.37
CA ALA A 75 12.36 -4.32 -10.58
C ALA A 75 12.71 -4.05 -12.06
N ASP A 76 12.69 -5.08 -12.90
CA ASP A 76 12.92 -4.95 -14.33
C ASP A 76 11.69 -4.50 -15.12
N ILE A 77 10.48 -4.69 -14.61
CA ILE A 77 9.26 -4.33 -15.34
C ILE A 77 8.35 -3.34 -14.59
N LEU A 78 8.23 -3.44 -13.26
CA LEU A 78 7.30 -2.63 -12.49
C LEU A 78 7.56 -1.12 -12.59
N PRO A 79 8.81 -0.63 -12.46
CA PRO A 79 9.06 0.81 -12.58
C PRO A 79 8.62 1.39 -13.92
N GLY A 80 8.86 0.68 -15.02
CA GLY A 80 8.44 1.10 -16.35
C GLY A 80 6.94 1.22 -16.49
N ILE A 81 6.20 0.28 -15.91
CA ILE A 81 4.73 0.30 -15.91
C ILE A 81 4.22 1.50 -15.10
N LEU A 82 4.80 1.76 -13.93
CA LEU A 82 4.40 2.89 -13.10
C LEU A 82 4.68 4.23 -13.78
N ILE A 83 5.83 4.37 -14.45
CA ILE A 83 6.17 5.57 -15.21
C ILE A 83 5.18 5.78 -16.35
N GLU A 84 4.79 4.71 -17.03
CA GLU A 84 3.82 4.79 -18.13
C GLU A 84 2.45 5.29 -17.67
N PHE A 85 1.98 4.82 -16.51
CA PHE A 85 0.64 5.16 -15.99
C PHE A 85 0.61 6.46 -15.19
N TYR A 86 1.75 6.93 -14.70
CA TYR A 86 1.81 8.10 -13.82
C TYR A 86 1.16 9.35 -14.41
N PRO A 87 1.46 9.77 -15.68
CA PRO A 87 0.85 10.98 -16.21
C PRO A 87 -0.68 10.90 -16.33
N ALA A 88 -1.19 9.74 -16.76
CA ALA A 88 -2.64 9.54 -16.90
C ALA A 88 -3.34 9.59 -15.55
N LEU A 89 -2.77 8.98 -14.52
CA LEU A 89 -3.33 8.98 -13.17
C LEU A 89 -3.29 10.39 -12.57
N LYS A 90 -2.18 11.10 -12.75
CA LYS A 90 -2.05 12.48 -12.27
C LYS A 90 -3.09 13.38 -12.92
N ASN A 91 -3.33 13.24 -14.23
CA ASN A 91 -4.32 14.03 -14.95
C ASN A 91 -5.75 13.75 -14.47
N LYS A 92 -6.02 12.57 -13.94
CA LYS A 92 -7.32 12.20 -13.38
C LYS A 92 -7.49 12.62 -11.91
N GLY A 93 -6.51 13.30 -11.34
CA GLY A 93 -6.57 13.78 -9.97
C GLY A 93 -5.99 12.87 -8.91
N TYR A 94 -5.36 11.75 -9.29
CA TYR A 94 -4.66 10.88 -8.34
C TYR A 94 -3.29 11.46 -8.00
N ALA A 95 -2.88 11.32 -6.75
CA ALA A 95 -1.57 11.73 -6.27
C ALA A 95 -0.80 10.53 -5.75
N PHE A 96 0.48 10.46 -6.06
CA PHE A 96 1.40 9.50 -5.46
C PHE A 96 2.03 10.19 -4.25
N THR A 97 1.98 9.55 -3.10
CA THR A 97 2.40 10.17 -1.86
C THR A 97 3.14 9.17 -0.97
N THR A 98 3.72 9.65 0.12
CA THR A 98 4.31 8.79 1.14
C THR A 98 3.21 8.13 1.97
N VAL A 99 3.55 6.99 2.60
CA VAL A 99 2.59 6.26 3.45
C VAL A 99 2.07 7.16 4.56
N SER A 100 2.94 7.90 5.23
CA SER A 100 2.55 8.77 6.34
C SER A 100 1.62 9.92 5.92
N ASN A 101 1.66 10.34 4.66
CA ASN A 101 0.82 11.41 4.12
C ASN A 101 -0.41 10.88 3.36
N SER A 102 -0.61 9.57 3.33
CA SER A 102 -1.67 8.95 2.51
C SER A 102 -3.08 9.13 3.08
N GLY A 103 -3.21 9.37 4.37
CA GLY A 103 -4.51 9.36 5.04
C GLY A 103 -5.09 7.96 5.27
N ALA A 104 -4.31 6.92 5.01
CA ALA A 104 -4.77 5.52 5.11
C ALA A 104 -4.56 4.91 6.50
N LEU A 105 -4.21 5.72 7.50
CA LEU A 105 -3.93 5.25 8.86
C LEU A 105 -5.17 4.59 9.47
N ILE A 106 -4.98 3.39 10.01
CA ILE A 106 -6.02 2.65 10.72
C ILE A 106 -5.83 2.89 12.21
N ARG A 107 -6.87 3.40 12.86
CA ARG A 107 -6.88 3.61 14.31
C ARG A 107 -7.62 2.46 14.98
N PRO A 108 -7.01 1.84 15.99
CA PRO A 108 -7.68 0.76 16.74
C PRO A 108 -8.88 1.27 17.55
#